data_aa2077acf9ac461e7220070208877c54
#
_entry.id   aa2077acf9ac461e7220070208877c54
#
_cell.length_a   1.000
_cell.length_b   1.000
_cell.length_c   1.000
_cell.angle_alpha   90.00
_cell.angle_beta   90.00
_cell.angle_gamma   90.00
#
_symmetry.space_group_name_H-M   'P 1'
#
loop_
_entity.id
_entity.type
_entity.pdbx_description
1 polymer ?
#
loop_
_entity_poly.entity_id
_entity_poly.type
_entity_poly.pdbx_seq_one_letter_code
_entity_poly.pdbx_strand_id
1 'polypeptide(L)'
;GTEAAADGTESTFNGTYSNKQVILGESSETSGDITPFWANGASDYDAFKLVTGMAPIDKDQTGKWIENPAVLDNLEVTDNEDGSRTYTVKIKDGLKFSDGSDINADDYLLTYMLRCNEMVTDLEASNLTDSTVQYVKGYDAYLNGESDTFEGLHLIDDKTFSVTIDAQFMPYYYGQALISNQPESMDLWLPEDVTLEDTEDGVKFSDNFTSEYIGD
;
A
#
# COMPACT_ATOMS: atom_id res chain seq x y z
N GLY A 1 41.47 -17.92 4.55
CA GLY A 1 40.30 -17.70 3.74
C GLY A 1 40.47 -16.35 3.05
N THR A 2 40.69 -16.38 1.73
CA THR A 2 40.80 -15.24 0.85
C THR A 2 39.42 -14.70 0.55
N GLU A 3 39.16 -13.43 0.88
CA GLU A 3 38.03 -12.65 0.37
C GLU A 3 38.16 -12.57 -1.16
N ALA A 4 37.14 -13.05 -1.85
CA ALA A 4 36.95 -12.78 -3.27
C ALA A 4 36.37 -11.37 -3.38
N ALA A 5 37.15 -10.44 -3.87
CA ALA A 5 36.66 -9.15 -4.32
C ALA A 5 35.65 -9.38 -5.44
N ALA A 6 34.43 -8.87 -5.28
CA ALA A 6 33.47 -8.78 -6.37
C ALA A 6 34.05 -7.78 -7.39
N ASP A 7 34.50 -8.30 -8.52
CA ASP A 7 34.84 -7.51 -9.69
C ASP A 7 33.55 -6.93 -10.25
N GLY A 8 33.27 -5.70 -9.86
CA GLY A 8 32.20 -4.89 -10.44
C GLY A 8 32.60 -4.48 -11.85
N THR A 9 32.36 -5.35 -12.82
CA THR A 9 32.37 -4.94 -14.23
C THR A 9 31.21 -3.98 -14.41
N GLU A 10 31.49 -2.68 -14.39
CA GLU A 10 30.59 -1.66 -14.92
C GLU A 10 30.27 -2.05 -16.36
N SER A 11 29.03 -2.48 -16.57
CA SER A 11 28.50 -2.67 -17.92
C SER A 11 28.42 -1.30 -18.58
N THR A 12 29.48 -0.93 -19.32
CA THR A 12 29.45 0.24 -20.21
C THR A 12 28.61 -0.10 -21.42
N PHE A 13 27.31 0.18 -21.32
CA PHE A 13 26.42 0.10 -22.48
C PHE A 13 26.71 1.30 -23.41
N ASN A 14 27.35 1.05 -24.53
CA ASN A 14 27.65 2.04 -25.57
C ASN A 14 26.56 2.11 -26.65
N GLY A 15 25.32 1.76 -26.32
CA GLY A 15 24.20 1.82 -27.25
C GLY A 15 23.60 3.23 -27.36
N THR A 16 23.20 3.60 -28.59
CA THR A 16 22.41 4.81 -28.81
C THR A 16 20.94 4.47 -28.66
N TYR A 17 20.27 5.07 -27.64
CA TYR A 17 18.81 4.92 -27.49
C TYR A 17 18.11 5.72 -28.60
N SER A 18 17.54 5.06 -29.60
CA SER A 18 16.90 5.73 -30.73
C SER A 18 15.53 6.32 -30.40
N ASN A 19 14.84 5.83 -29.34
CA ASN A 19 13.41 6.14 -29.08
C ASN A 19 13.11 6.53 -27.62
N LYS A 20 14.08 6.67 -26.74
CA LYS A 20 13.87 6.79 -25.30
C LYS A 20 12.99 5.65 -24.71
N GLN A 21 13.07 4.49 -25.31
CA GLN A 21 12.30 3.31 -24.95
C GLN A 21 13.21 2.31 -24.24
N VAL A 22 12.76 1.78 -23.11
CA VAL A 22 13.36 0.64 -22.43
C VAL A 22 12.53 -0.59 -22.77
N ILE A 23 13.17 -1.65 -23.25
CA ILE A 23 12.51 -2.93 -23.53
C ILE A 23 12.96 -3.90 -22.44
N LEU A 24 11.99 -4.37 -21.66
CA LEU A 24 12.20 -5.41 -20.66
C LEU A 24 11.73 -6.75 -21.24
N GLY A 25 12.57 -7.77 -21.12
CA GLY A 25 12.21 -9.13 -21.48
C GLY A 25 11.73 -9.87 -20.24
N GLU A 26 10.54 -10.46 -20.33
CA GLU A 26 9.96 -11.27 -19.27
C GLU A 26 10.07 -12.77 -19.61
N SER A 27 10.15 -13.61 -18.59
CA SER A 27 10.27 -15.07 -18.74
C SER A 27 8.92 -15.77 -19.00
N SER A 28 7.82 -15.08 -18.76
CA SER A 28 6.44 -15.55 -18.96
C SER A 28 5.57 -14.44 -19.54
N GLU A 29 4.46 -14.83 -20.15
CA GLU A 29 3.44 -13.87 -20.58
C GLU A 29 2.78 -13.22 -19.37
N THR A 30 2.40 -11.95 -19.51
CA THR A 30 1.56 -11.26 -18.53
C THR A 30 0.11 -11.71 -18.70
N SER A 31 -0.65 -11.81 -17.61
CA SER A 31 -2.09 -12.05 -17.65
C SER A 31 -2.86 -10.84 -18.20
N GLY A 32 -2.27 -9.65 -18.08
CA GLY A 32 -2.92 -8.37 -18.34
C GLY A 32 -3.48 -7.72 -17.08
N ASP A 33 -3.55 -8.46 -15.97
CA ASP A 33 -4.05 -7.97 -14.67
C ASP A 33 -2.88 -7.34 -13.91
N ILE A 34 -2.60 -6.08 -14.19
CA ILE A 34 -1.49 -5.33 -13.57
C ILE A 34 -1.96 -4.41 -12.43
N THR A 35 -3.13 -4.68 -11.87
CA THR A 35 -3.66 -3.94 -10.73
C THR A 35 -3.21 -4.55 -9.39
N PRO A 36 -3.21 -3.77 -8.29
CA PRO A 36 -2.71 -4.25 -6.99
C PRO A 36 -3.49 -5.45 -6.42
N PHE A 37 -4.75 -5.61 -6.81
CA PHE A 37 -5.63 -6.65 -6.27
C PHE A 37 -5.65 -7.93 -7.11
N TRP A 38 -5.42 -7.85 -8.41
CA TRP A 38 -5.52 -8.98 -9.34
C TRP A 38 -4.20 -9.45 -9.92
N ALA A 39 -3.12 -8.67 -9.84
CA ALA A 39 -1.81 -9.11 -10.32
C ALA A 39 -1.39 -10.43 -9.64
N ASN A 40 -1.18 -11.50 -10.41
CA ASN A 40 -0.94 -12.84 -9.88
C ASN A 40 0.35 -13.48 -10.40
N GLY A 41 0.84 -13.04 -11.53
CA GLY A 41 2.08 -13.53 -12.15
C GLY A 41 3.30 -12.70 -11.77
N ALA A 42 4.51 -13.29 -11.82
CA ALA A 42 5.74 -12.55 -11.61
C ALA A 42 5.90 -11.41 -12.64
N SER A 43 5.54 -11.66 -13.90
CA SER A 43 5.59 -10.65 -14.98
C SER A 43 4.55 -9.54 -14.79
N ASP A 44 3.38 -9.85 -14.19
CA ASP A 44 2.38 -8.85 -13.85
C ASP A 44 2.88 -7.93 -12.72
N TYR A 45 3.51 -8.49 -11.69
CA TYR A 45 4.15 -7.73 -10.62
C TYR A 45 5.30 -6.86 -11.11
N ASP A 46 6.11 -7.34 -12.04
CA ASP A 46 7.20 -6.56 -12.61
C ASP A 46 6.66 -5.39 -13.44
N ALA A 47 5.59 -5.60 -14.22
CA ALA A 47 4.88 -4.53 -14.92
C ALA A 47 4.25 -3.53 -13.93
N PHE A 48 3.58 -4.03 -12.90
CA PHE A 48 2.96 -3.22 -11.84
C PHE A 48 3.98 -2.30 -11.15
N LYS A 49 5.17 -2.80 -10.79
CA LYS A 49 6.23 -2.01 -10.17
C LYS A 49 6.75 -0.86 -11.05
N LEU A 50 6.60 -0.95 -12.36
CA LEU A 50 7.02 0.14 -13.26
C LEU A 50 6.04 1.31 -13.28
N VAL A 51 4.79 1.08 -12.90
CA VAL A 51 3.71 2.08 -12.91
C VAL A 51 3.29 2.54 -11.52
N THR A 52 3.83 1.90 -10.48
CA THR A 52 3.61 2.26 -9.07
C THR A 52 4.91 2.74 -8.43
N GLY A 53 4.89 3.09 -7.17
CA GLY A 53 6.09 3.55 -6.45
C GLY A 53 5.75 4.58 -5.37
N MET A 54 4.46 4.67 -5.03
CA MET A 54 3.96 5.63 -4.06
C MET A 54 3.80 5.04 -2.64
N ALA A 55 4.34 3.83 -2.39
CA ALA A 55 4.38 3.30 -1.04
C ALA A 55 5.33 4.11 -0.14
N PRO A 56 4.96 4.43 1.11
CA PRO A 56 5.80 5.18 2.03
C PRO A 56 7.05 4.40 2.46
N ILE A 57 6.96 3.08 2.47
CA ILE A 57 8.08 2.16 2.73
C ILE A 57 8.25 1.26 1.51
N ASP A 58 9.47 1.09 1.06
CA ASP A 58 9.82 0.29 -0.10
C ASP A 58 11.09 -0.53 0.15
N LYS A 59 11.49 -1.32 -0.80
CA LYS A 59 12.74 -2.09 -0.76
C LYS A 59 13.80 -1.44 -1.64
N ASP A 60 15.01 -1.33 -1.10
CA ASP A 60 16.16 -0.99 -1.91
C ASP A 60 16.58 -2.18 -2.81
N GLN A 61 17.55 -1.93 -3.69
CA GLN A 61 18.09 -2.94 -4.61
C GLN A 61 18.73 -4.18 -3.91
N THR A 62 18.95 -4.11 -2.59
CA THR A 62 19.45 -5.22 -1.78
C THR A 62 18.31 -6.01 -1.10
N GLY A 63 17.06 -5.55 -1.25
CA GLY A 63 15.88 -6.10 -0.62
C GLY A 63 15.66 -5.62 0.82
N LYS A 64 16.42 -4.64 1.29
CA LYS A 64 16.23 -4.04 2.60
C LYS A 64 15.08 -3.04 2.56
N TRP A 65 14.20 -3.11 3.54
CA TRP A 65 13.14 -2.12 3.73
C TRP A 65 13.73 -0.76 4.10
N ILE A 66 13.31 0.26 3.38
CA ILE A 66 13.74 1.65 3.55
C ILE A 66 12.54 2.59 3.47
N GLU A 67 12.65 3.72 4.12
CA GLU A 67 11.73 4.84 3.91
C GLU A 67 11.87 5.34 2.48
N ASN A 68 10.73 5.53 1.78
CA ASN A 68 10.72 6.04 0.43
C ASN A 68 10.87 7.57 0.43
N PRO A 69 12.03 8.10 0.08
CA PRO A 69 12.29 9.54 0.16
C PRO A 69 11.51 10.35 -0.88
N ALA A 70 10.89 9.70 -1.87
CA ALA A 70 10.04 10.38 -2.84
C ALA A 70 8.64 10.66 -2.26
N VAL A 71 8.18 9.85 -1.31
CA VAL A 71 6.81 9.85 -0.80
C VAL A 71 6.75 10.35 0.65
N LEU A 72 7.62 9.80 1.50
CA LEU A 72 7.56 10.01 2.94
C LEU A 72 8.18 11.37 3.34
N ASP A 73 7.42 12.18 4.07
CA ASP A 73 7.92 13.39 4.76
C ASP A 73 8.41 13.06 6.17
N ASN A 74 7.61 12.30 6.93
CA ASN A 74 7.95 11.86 8.28
C ASN A 74 7.32 10.51 8.61
N LEU A 75 8.01 9.72 9.43
CA LEU A 75 7.51 8.50 10.05
C LEU A 75 7.76 8.57 11.55
N GLU A 76 6.69 8.51 12.33
CA GLU A 76 6.76 8.38 13.78
C GLU A 76 6.29 6.97 14.18
N VAL A 77 7.00 6.35 15.12
CA VAL A 77 6.69 5.00 15.62
C VAL A 77 6.50 5.07 17.13
N THR A 78 5.34 4.65 17.59
CA THR A 78 4.96 4.66 19.01
C THR A 78 4.63 3.25 19.48
N ASP A 79 5.31 2.79 20.51
CA ASP A 79 4.94 1.57 21.24
C ASP A 79 3.89 1.93 22.29
N ASN A 80 2.69 1.34 22.18
CA ASN A 80 1.57 1.62 23.04
C ASN A 80 1.62 0.80 24.34
N GLU A 81 0.92 1.27 25.39
CA GLU A 81 0.88 0.60 26.70
C GLU A 81 0.22 -0.79 26.63
N ASP A 82 -0.69 -1.02 25.69
CA ASP A 82 -1.34 -2.31 25.44
C ASP A 82 -0.46 -3.31 24.68
N GLY A 83 0.75 -2.91 24.27
CA GLY A 83 1.70 -3.71 23.52
C GLY A 83 1.53 -3.61 22.01
N SER A 84 0.55 -2.90 21.51
CA SER A 84 0.40 -2.58 20.09
C SER A 84 1.43 -1.54 19.65
N ARG A 85 1.59 -1.34 18.33
CA ARG A 85 2.50 -0.32 17.79
C ARG A 85 1.80 0.51 16.73
N THR A 86 1.87 1.83 16.89
CA THR A 86 1.33 2.79 15.94
C THR A 86 2.44 3.37 15.07
N TYR A 87 2.21 3.36 13.77
CA TYR A 87 2.99 4.04 12.76
C TYR A 87 2.20 5.25 12.27
N THR A 88 2.69 6.45 12.56
CA THR A 88 2.12 7.69 12.03
C THR A 88 2.94 8.11 10.82
N VAL A 89 2.28 8.10 9.66
CA VAL A 89 2.87 8.35 8.35
C VAL A 89 2.45 9.72 7.88
N LYS A 90 3.41 10.59 7.60
CA LYS A 90 3.18 11.85 6.91
C LYS A 90 3.77 11.78 5.52
N ILE A 91 2.93 11.91 4.51
CA ILE A 91 3.36 11.96 3.10
C ILE A 91 3.68 13.39 2.68
N LYS A 92 4.48 13.51 1.62
CA LYS A 92 4.86 14.81 1.05
C LYS A 92 3.70 15.48 0.32
N ASP A 93 3.75 16.81 0.28
CA ASP A 93 2.87 17.59 -0.58
C ASP A 93 3.21 17.37 -2.06
N GLY A 94 2.19 17.52 -2.92
CA GLY A 94 2.35 17.54 -4.37
C GLY A 94 2.52 16.18 -5.01
N LEU A 95 2.29 15.08 -4.28
CA LEU A 95 2.17 13.75 -4.87
C LEU A 95 0.92 13.69 -5.76
N LYS A 96 1.05 13.05 -6.93
CA LYS A 96 -0.01 12.99 -7.93
C LYS A 96 -0.22 11.58 -8.45
N PHE A 97 -1.47 11.23 -8.73
CA PHE A 97 -1.80 10.12 -9.62
C PHE A 97 -1.48 10.46 -11.08
N SER A 98 -1.54 9.48 -11.95
CA SER A 98 -1.21 9.63 -13.37
C SER A 98 -2.19 10.53 -14.15
N ASP A 99 -3.40 10.70 -13.66
CA ASP A 99 -4.42 11.62 -14.19
C ASP A 99 -4.24 13.07 -13.74
N GLY A 100 -3.35 13.30 -12.76
CA GLY A 100 -3.02 14.60 -12.20
C GLY A 100 -3.77 14.96 -10.92
N SER A 101 -4.66 14.10 -10.43
CA SER A 101 -5.30 14.28 -9.12
C SER A 101 -4.28 14.17 -7.98
N ASP A 102 -4.59 14.78 -6.83
CA ASP A 102 -3.70 14.76 -5.66
C ASP A 102 -3.76 13.39 -4.97
N ILE A 103 -2.62 12.92 -4.46
CA ILE A 103 -2.55 11.79 -3.54
C ILE A 103 -2.61 12.34 -2.11
N ASN A 104 -3.58 11.86 -1.34
CA ASN A 104 -3.83 12.23 0.04
C ASN A 104 -3.75 11.03 0.99
N ALA A 105 -3.88 11.27 2.28
CA ALA A 105 -3.79 10.25 3.32
C ALA A 105 -4.95 9.24 3.26
N ASP A 106 -6.14 9.67 2.86
CA ASP A 106 -7.32 8.83 2.67
C ASP A 106 -7.14 7.80 1.54
N ASP A 107 -6.41 8.15 0.46
CA ASP A 107 -6.07 7.19 -0.60
C ASP A 107 -5.25 6.00 -0.08
N TYR A 108 -4.36 6.23 0.89
CA TYR A 108 -3.64 5.13 1.55
C TYR A 108 -4.54 4.31 2.46
N LEU A 109 -5.41 4.97 3.22
CA LEU A 109 -6.35 4.28 4.10
C LEU A 109 -7.37 3.48 3.30
N LEU A 110 -7.81 3.98 2.16
CA LEU A 110 -8.70 3.25 1.25
C LEU A 110 -8.15 1.87 0.89
N THR A 111 -6.84 1.75 0.65
CA THR A 111 -6.21 0.45 0.36
C THR A 111 -6.45 -0.57 1.48
N TYR A 112 -6.33 -0.14 2.75
CA TYR A 112 -6.61 -1.02 3.89
C TYR A 112 -8.10 -1.39 3.96
N MET A 113 -8.97 -0.40 3.75
CA MET A 113 -10.43 -0.59 3.79
C MET A 113 -10.91 -1.54 2.69
N LEU A 114 -10.43 -1.37 1.45
CA LEU A 114 -10.79 -2.24 0.34
C LEU A 114 -10.33 -3.69 0.56
N ARG A 115 -9.16 -3.89 1.15
CA ARG A 115 -8.62 -5.23 1.43
C ARG A 115 -9.39 -6.00 2.52
N CYS A 116 -10.23 -5.31 3.28
CA CYS A 116 -11.10 -5.90 4.30
C CYS A 116 -12.58 -5.84 3.91
N ASN A 117 -12.91 -5.33 2.73
CA ASN A 117 -14.28 -5.26 2.28
C ASN A 117 -14.71 -6.61 1.69
N GLU A 118 -15.82 -7.17 2.20
CA GLU A 118 -16.36 -8.47 1.78
C GLU A 118 -16.57 -8.52 0.26
N MET A 119 -17.03 -7.44 -0.35
CA MET A 119 -17.27 -7.40 -1.80
C MET A 119 -16.00 -7.49 -2.62
N VAL A 120 -14.92 -6.80 -2.20
CA VAL A 120 -13.62 -6.92 -2.88
C VAL A 120 -13.08 -8.34 -2.70
N THR A 121 -13.30 -8.96 -1.54
CA THR A 121 -12.92 -10.36 -1.31
C THR A 121 -13.74 -11.33 -2.16
N ASP A 122 -15.02 -11.07 -2.38
CA ASP A 122 -15.92 -11.87 -3.22
C ASP A 122 -15.60 -11.77 -4.72
N LEU A 123 -14.90 -10.72 -5.16
CA LEU A 123 -14.41 -10.58 -6.53
C LEU A 123 -13.21 -11.52 -6.86
N GLU A 124 -12.87 -12.45 -5.97
CA GLU A 124 -11.77 -13.41 -6.14
C GLU A 124 -10.42 -12.72 -6.43
N ALA A 125 -10.20 -11.52 -5.91
CA ALA A 125 -8.95 -10.81 -6.07
C ALA A 125 -7.82 -11.59 -5.39
N SER A 126 -6.84 -12.06 -6.17
CA SER A 126 -5.85 -13.05 -5.73
C SER A 126 -4.89 -12.56 -4.63
N ASN A 127 -4.78 -11.24 -4.44
CA ASN A 127 -3.80 -10.64 -3.52
C ASN A 127 -4.40 -10.14 -2.21
N LEU A 128 -5.67 -10.42 -1.93
CA LEU A 128 -6.31 -9.99 -0.69
C LEU A 128 -5.87 -10.81 0.52
N THR A 129 -5.64 -12.11 0.31
CA THR A 129 -5.30 -13.04 1.40
C THR A 129 -3.86 -12.93 1.90
N ASP A 130 -2.95 -12.36 1.11
CA ASP A 130 -1.53 -12.17 1.49
C ASP A 130 -1.27 -10.72 1.93
N SER A 131 -2.29 -10.07 2.43
CA SER A 131 -2.19 -8.67 2.79
C SER A 131 -1.64 -8.49 4.20
N THR A 132 -0.81 -7.46 4.35
CA THR A 132 -0.31 -7.00 5.65
C THR A 132 -1.42 -6.43 6.53
N VAL A 133 -2.62 -6.24 5.98
CA VAL A 133 -3.77 -5.62 6.65
C VAL A 133 -4.31 -6.49 7.79
N GLN A 134 -4.17 -7.82 7.72
CA GLN A 134 -4.55 -8.74 8.79
C GLN A 134 -3.85 -8.48 10.13
N TYR A 135 -2.75 -7.75 10.13
CA TYR A 135 -1.99 -7.40 11.34
C TYR A 135 -2.48 -6.11 12.01
N VAL A 136 -3.34 -5.37 11.32
CA VAL A 136 -3.87 -4.10 11.84
C VAL A 136 -4.90 -4.37 12.92
N LYS A 137 -4.85 -3.59 14.00
CA LYS A 137 -5.77 -3.70 15.13
C LYS A 137 -7.22 -3.54 14.68
N GLY A 138 -8.09 -4.44 15.13
CA GLY A 138 -9.51 -4.45 14.75
C GLY A 138 -9.82 -5.12 13.41
N TYR A 139 -8.84 -5.71 12.72
CA TYR A 139 -9.04 -6.37 11.43
C TYR A 139 -10.18 -7.37 11.41
N ASP A 140 -10.19 -8.33 12.36
CA ASP A 140 -11.20 -9.41 12.38
C ASP A 140 -12.61 -8.86 12.61
N ALA A 141 -12.77 -7.87 13.50
CA ALA A 141 -14.06 -7.26 13.79
C ALA A 141 -14.61 -6.49 12.57
N TYR A 142 -13.74 -5.76 11.87
CA TYR A 142 -14.12 -5.04 10.66
C TYR A 142 -14.45 -5.99 9.50
N LEU A 143 -13.61 -6.99 9.23
CA LEU A 143 -13.80 -7.96 8.16
C LEU A 143 -15.11 -8.77 8.33
N ASN A 144 -15.45 -9.14 9.56
CA ASN A 144 -16.63 -9.94 9.87
C ASN A 144 -17.92 -9.09 10.01
N GLY A 145 -17.83 -7.76 9.82
CA GLY A 145 -18.98 -6.86 9.98
C GLY A 145 -19.46 -6.71 11.44
N GLU A 146 -18.60 -7.02 12.42
CA GLU A 146 -18.86 -6.82 13.85
C GLU A 146 -18.64 -5.34 14.25
N SER A 147 -17.88 -4.60 13.44
CA SER A 147 -17.65 -3.16 13.55
C SER A 147 -17.71 -2.52 12.16
N ASP A 148 -18.28 -1.34 12.05
CA ASP A 148 -18.26 -0.49 10.87
C ASP A 148 -17.03 0.43 10.82
N THR A 149 -16.27 0.49 11.92
CA THR A 149 -15.01 1.23 12.02
C THR A 149 -13.82 0.28 12.04
N PHE A 150 -12.72 0.67 11.39
CA PHE A 150 -11.47 -0.07 11.43
C PHE A 150 -10.53 0.54 12.48
N GLU A 151 -10.56 -0.03 13.69
CA GLU A 151 -9.96 0.50 14.93
C GLU A 151 -8.49 0.92 14.79
N GLY A 152 -7.69 0.17 14.03
CA GLY A 152 -6.25 0.44 13.90
C GLY A 152 -5.89 1.51 12.88
N LEU A 153 -6.86 2.13 12.23
CA LEU A 153 -6.65 3.16 11.21
C LEU A 153 -7.17 4.51 11.68
N HIS A 154 -6.41 5.59 11.45
CA HIS A 154 -6.84 6.96 11.71
C HIS A 154 -6.40 7.90 10.59
N LEU A 155 -7.30 8.78 10.15
CA LEU A 155 -7.06 9.90 9.24
C LEU A 155 -6.83 11.17 10.07
N ILE A 156 -5.58 11.61 10.20
CA ILE A 156 -5.21 12.73 11.06
C ILE A 156 -5.39 14.07 10.35
N ASP A 157 -4.94 14.15 9.12
CA ASP A 157 -5.14 15.27 8.20
C ASP A 157 -4.94 14.80 6.74
N ASP A 158 -5.08 15.70 5.78
CA ASP A 158 -5.00 15.38 4.34
C ASP A 158 -3.69 14.69 3.94
N LYS A 159 -2.63 14.79 4.71
CA LYS A 159 -1.30 14.23 4.42
C LYS A 159 -0.79 13.30 5.51
N THR A 160 -1.55 13.08 6.55
CA THR A 160 -1.12 12.30 7.71
C THR A 160 -2.17 11.28 8.09
N PHE A 161 -1.74 10.03 8.17
CA PHE A 161 -2.57 8.93 8.68
C PHE A 161 -1.78 8.07 9.65
N SER A 162 -2.46 7.23 10.41
CA SER A 162 -1.78 6.24 11.23
C SER A 162 -2.35 4.84 11.06
N VAL A 163 -1.46 3.87 11.28
CA VAL A 163 -1.76 2.43 11.24
C VAL A 163 -1.24 1.81 12.51
N THR A 164 -2.12 1.20 13.29
CA THR A 164 -1.78 0.50 14.53
C THR A 164 -1.76 -1.00 14.31
N ILE A 165 -0.63 -1.63 14.56
CA ILE A 165 -0.46 -3.08 14.51
C ILE A 165 -0.84 -3.66 15.87
N ASP A 166 -1.68 -4.69 15.84
CA ASP A 166 -2.19 -5.35 17.04
C ASP A 166 -1.06 -5.96 17.88
N ALA A 167 -1.21 -5.90 19.20
CA ALA A 167 -0.24 -6.39 20.19
C ALA A 167 0.10 -7.87 20.02
N GLN A 168 -0.85 -8.70 19.56
CA GLN A 168 -0.64 -10.13 19.33
C GLN A 168 0.43 -10.41 18.28
N PHE A 169 0.71 -9.47 17.38
CA PHE A 169 1.72 -9.60 16.33
C PHE A 169 3.05 -8.89 16.66
N MET A 170 3.14 -8.32 17.85
CA MET A 170 4.34 -7.59 18.28
C MET A 170 5.20 -8.44 19.24
N PRO A 171 6.55 -8.32 19.18
CA PRO A 171 7.33 -7.55 18.20
C PRO A 171 7.39 -8.26 16.83
N TYR A 172 7.26 -7.52 15.75
CA TYR A 172 7.38 -8.05 14.40
C TYR A 172 8.68 -7.57 13.74
N TYR A 173 9.50 -8.51 13.25
CA TYR A 173 10.84 -8.19 12.73
C TYR A 173 10.82 -7.22 11.54
N TYR A 174 9.83 -7.38 10.66
CA TYR A 174 9.66 -6.52 9.48
C TYR A 174 8.54 -5.49 9.67
N GLY A 175 8.45 -4.88 10.85
CA GLY A 175 7.35 -3.98 11.20
C GLY A 175 7.03 -2.90 10.15
N GLN A 176 8.06 -2.31 9.53
CA GLN A 176 7.85 -1.32 8.47
C GLN A 176 7.20 -1.89 7.19
N ALA A 177 7.37 -3.20 6.93
CA ALA A 177 6.71 -3.84 5.78
C ALA A 177 5.18 -3.77 5.88
N LEU A 178 4.64 -3.66 7.09
CA LEU A 178 3.20 -3.64 7.36
C LEU A 178 2.53 -2.33 6.92
N ILE A 179 3.31 -1.30 6.63
CA ILE A 179 2.83 0.01 6.17
C ILE A 179 3.31 0.35 4.75
N SER A 180 3.72 -0.65 3.96
CA SER A 180 4.23 -0.48 2.59
C SER A 180 3.15 -0.51 1.51
N ASN A 181 1.89 -0.23 1.86
CA ASN A 181 0.79 -0.21 0.90
C ASN A 181 0.87 0.97 -0.05
N GLN A 182 0.48 0.74 -1.31
CA GLN A 182 0.30 1.79 -2.32
C GLN A 182 -1.02 2.52 -2.06
N PRO A 183 -1.15 3.80 -2.45
CA PRO A 183 -2.43 4.49 -2.39
C PRO A 183 -3.36 4.02 -3.52
N GLU A 184 -4.64 3.94 -3.23
CA GLU A 184 -5.72 3.72 -4.20
C GLU A 184 -6.57 4.98 -4.30
N SER A 185 -6.84 5.44 -5.52
CA SER A 185 -7.57 6.71 -5.73
C SER A 185 -9.01 6.61 -5.23
N MET A 186 -9.39 7.47 -4.30
CA MET A 186 -10.78 7.61 -3.84
C MET A 186 -11.73 7.86 -5.02
N ASP A 187 -11.34 8.77 -5.93
CA ASP A 187 -12.15 9.17 -7.09
C ASP A 187 -12.36 8.04 -8.12
N LEU A 188 -11.44 7.05 -8.14
CA LEU A 188 -11.55 5.92 -9.05
C LEU A 188 -12.47 4.82 -8.49
N TRP A 189 -12.42 4.60 -7.18
CA TRP A 189 -13.11 3.50 -6.54
C TRP A 189 -14.48 3.86 -6.00
N LEU A 190 -14.70 5.12 -5.66
CA LEU A 190 -15.88 5.55 -4.93
C LEU A 190 -16.57 6.73 -5.62
N PRO A 191 -17.90 6.88 -5.48
CA PRO A 191 -18.60 8.09 -5.88
C PRO A 191 -18.05 9.32 -5.14
N GLU A 192 -18.12 10.51 -5.79
CA GLU A 192 -17.60 11.79 -5.28
C GLU A 192 -18.15 12.18 -3.89
N ASP A 193 -19.32 11.69 -3.51
CA ASP A 193 -19.99 11.97 -2.24
C ASP A 193 -19.67 10.94 -1.14
N VAL A 194 -18.89 9.90 -1.43
CA VAL A 194 -18.41 8.92 -0.44
C VAL A 194 -17.01 9.29 0.02
N THR A 195 -16.84 9.36 1.32
CA THR A 195 -15.58 9.74 1.97
C THR A 195 -15.20 8.75 3.07
N LEU A 196 -13.96 8.85 3.53
CA LEU A 196 -13.54 8.22 4.78
C LEU A 196 -13.70 9.21 5.94
N GLU A 197 -14.28 8.74 7.03
CA GLU A 197 -14.50 9.51 8.26
C GLU A 197 -13.63 8.95 9.38
N ASP A 198 -12.83 9.82 10.02
CA ASP A 198 -12.11 9.47 11.22
C ASP A 198 -13.00 9.64 12.44
N THR A 199 -13.03 8.62 13.29
CA THR A 199 -13.78 8.61 14.55
C THR A 199 -12.86 8.25 15.73
N GLU A 200 -13.36 8.37 16.96
CA GLU A 200 -12.61 7.93 18.15
C GLU A 200 -12.28 6.42 18.09
N ASP A 201 -13.12 5.62 17.40
CA ASP A 201 -13.02 4.17 17.32
C ASP A 201 -12.31 3.69 16.03
N GLY A 202 -11.80 4.59 15.19
CA GLY A 202 -11.11 4.29 13.93
C GLY A 202 -11.77 4.91 12.71
N VAL A 203 -11.32 4.49 11.52
CA VAL A 203 -11.83 4.98 10.24
C VAL A 203 -13.01 4.14 9.75
N LYS A 204 -14.02 4.80 9.19
CA LYS A 204 -15.15 4.18 8.50
C LYS A 204 -15.43 4.87 7.18
N PHE A 205 -16.20 4.23 6.32
CA PHE A 205 -16.84 4.92 5.19
C PHE A 205 -17.97 5.82 5.71
N SER A 206 -18.23 6.92 4.99
CA SER A 206 -19.39 7.78 5.24
C SER A 206 -20.71 6.99 5.10
N ASP A 207 -21.76 7.43 5.79
CA ASP A 207 -23.03 6.70 5.92
C ASP A 207 -23.76 6.42 4.59
N ASN A 208 -23.40 7.12 3.51
CA ASN A 208 -23.92 6.92 2.16
C ASN A 208 -23.15 5.86 1.35
N PHE A 209 -22.08 5.28 1.89
CA PHE A 209 -21.38 4.18 1.25
C PHE A 209 -22.29 2.97 1.13
N THR A 210 -22.33 2.40 -0.06
CA THR A 210 -22.93 1.09 -0.31
C THR A 210 -21.94 0.24 -1.08
N SER A 211 -21.85 -1.01 -0.69
CA SER A 211 -20.94 -1.98 -1.30
C SER A 211 -21.21 -2.23 -2.81
N GLU A 212 -22.38 -1.83 -3.33
CA GLU A 212 -22.70 -1.94 -4.75
C GLU A 212 -21.77 -1.12 -5.66
N TYR A 213 -21.10 -0.10 -5.11
CA TYR A 213 -20.18 0.76 -5.89
C TYR A 213 -18.88 0.06 -6.32
N ILE A 214 -18.45 -0.96 -5.60
CA ILE A 214 -17.16 -1.61 -5.84
C ILE A 214 -17.26 -2.72 -6.91
N GLY A 215 -18.46 -3.07 -7.32
CA GLY A 215 -18.72 -4.21 -8.24
C GLY A 215 -19.07 -3.83 -9.68
N ASP A 216 -19.25 -2.55 -10.02
CA ASP A 216 -19.59 -2.04 -11.35
C ASP A 216 -18.35 -1.51 -12.09
#